data_e9b391a9bf8423851876f501a15917a4
#
_entry.id   e9b391a9bf8423851876f501a15917a4
#
_cell.length_a   1.000
_cell.length_b   1.000
_cell.length_c   1.000
_cell.angle_alpha   90.00
_cell.angle_beta   90.00
_cell.angle_gamma   90.00
#
_symmetry.space_group_name_H-M   'P 1'
#
loop_
_entity.id
_entity.type
_entity.pdbx_description
1 polymer ?
#
loop_
_entity_poly.entity_id
_entity_poly.type
_entity_poly.pdbx_seq_one_letter_code
_entity_poly.pdbx_strand_id
1 'polypeptide(L)'
;MRNWQLMPAWAFILGCVCFSPWASFAAEWQDKAEAEGKVVFYTTANTSDAKAITDSFKKLYPKIDVQFDRTTDSQMMEKILTEARAGKPLWDVVSTTGFYGYLLRKRGLLAAYDSPERKYFRAGFKDSQGFWTSSYTTYGIFGFNTKLVAKANIPRSHEDLLKPAWKGQIGIEGRAYEWFTATISGMGKEQGLSFMRALAAQRPNLRGGRTLLAQLVAAGEFNGTLTSYMHNFDTLKASGAPVEWVALAPSFANLHPVGLAAKSPHPNAGKLFIDFMLSQKGQEIVRSLKRIPDRTDTPPDPPTLLQGVTPAFTSPEVYDDFDRYIKLYQEIFGVK
;
A
#
# COMPACT_ATOMS: atom_id res chain seq x y z
N MET A 1 42.91 72.63 -27.01
CA MET A 1 41.58 72.37 -26.55
C MET A 1 41.01 71.29 -27.44
N ARG A 2 41.05 70.01 -27.05
CA ARG A 2 40.55 68.88 -27.85
C ARG A 2 39.62 68.07 -26.97
N ASN A 3 38.32 68.06 -27.30
CA ASN A 3 37.26 67.28 -26.69
C ASN A 3 37.41 65.81 -27.09
N TRP A 4 37.52 64.91 -26.13
CA TRP A 4 37.38 63.51 -26.34
C TRP A 4 35.99 63.09 -25.83
N GLN A 5 35.16 62.65 -26.78
CA GLN A 5 33.88 62.03 -26.50
C GLN A 5 34.12 60.54 -26.18
N LEU A 6 33.66 60.16 -25.03
CA LEU A 6 33.62 58.71 -24.57
C LEU A 6 32.41 58.06 -25.23
N MET A 7 32.61 56.98 -26.01
CA MET A 7 31.58 56.10 -26.49
C MET A 7 31.26 55.05 -25.40
N PRO A 8 29.98 54.68 -25.15
CA PRO A 8 29.65 53.60 -24.24
C PRO A 8 29.84 52.22 -24.90
N ALA A 9 30.60 51.34 -24.25
CA ALA A 9 30.73 49.92 -24.63
C ALA A 9 29.44 49.18 -24.30
N TRP A 10 28.79 48.65 -25.31
CA TRP A 10 27.69 47.70 -25.15
C TRP A 10 28.27 46.32 -24.83
N ALA A 11 28.14 45.87 -23.58
CA ALA A 11 28.45 44.53 -23.20
C ALA A 11 27.30 43.59 -23.62
N PHE A 12 27.52 42.80 -24.67
CA PHE A 12 26.66 41.65 -24.98
C PHE A 12 26.86 40.58 -23.92
N ILE A 13 25.88 40.43 -23.02
CA ILE A 13 25.80 39.25 -22.14
C ILE A 13 25.21 38.10 -22.96
N LEU A 14 26.08 37.22 -23.49
CA LEU A 14 25.65 35.91 -23.97
C LEU A 14 25.19 35.09 -22.77
N GLY A 15 23.87 35.00 -22.57
CA GLY A 15 23.29 34.06 -21.62
C GLY A 15 23.51 32.64 -22.14
N CYS A 16 24.51 31.93 -21.59
CA CYS A 16 24.62 30.48 -21.72
C CYS A 16 23.41 29.82 -21.03
N VAL A 17 22.41 29.46 -21.83
CA VAL A 17 21.36 28.56 -21.38
C VAL A 17 21.99 27.16 -21.22
N CYS A 18 22.46 26.87 -20.03
CA CYS A 18 22.87 25.49 -19.67
C CYS A 18 21.63 24.59 -19.68
N PHE A 19 21.38 23.94 -20.81
CA PHE A 19 20.44 22.81 -20.86
C PHE A 19 21.02 21.70 -19.98
N SER A 20 20.40 21.47 -18.84
CA SER A 20 20.74 20.35 -17.98
C SER A 20 20.43 19.06 -18.74
N PRO A 21 21.39 18.11 -18.90
CA PRO A 21 21.13 16.86 -19.61
C PRO A 21 19.97 16.05 -19.00
N TRP A 22 19.64 16.26 -17.74
CA TRP A 22 18.52 15.64 -17.03
C TRP A 22 17.15 16.10 -17.54
N ALA A 23 17.00 17.36 -17.96
CA ALA A 23 15.75 17.87 -18.53
C ALA A 23 15.46 17.23 -19.90
N SER A 24 16.50 16.92 -20.68
CA SER A 24 16.38 16.27 -21.98
C SER A 24 15.97 14.80 -21.86
N PHE A 25 16.48 14.06 -20.87
CA PHE A 25 16.11 12.66 -20.61
C PHE A 25 14.65 12.53 -20.17
N ALA A 26 14.20 13.38 -19.25
CA ALA A 26 12.80 13.36 -18.77
C ALA A 26 11.80 13.65 -19.91
N ALA A 27 12.13 14.58 -20.79
CA ALA A 27 11.31 14.92 -21.96
C ALA A 27 11.23 13.76 -22.96
N GLU A 28 12.34 13.06 -23.25
CA GLU A 28 12.36 11.93 -24.18
C GLU A 28 11.52 10.74 -23.69
N TRP A 29 11.50 10.48 -22.39
CA TRP A 29 10.65 9.43 -21.79
C TRP A 29 9.17 9.77 -21.87
N GLN A 30 8.83 11.03 -21.62
CA GLN A 30 7.45 11.50 -21.72
C GLN A 30 6.94 11.40 -23.16
N ASP A 31 7.73 11.80 -24.16
CA ASP A 31 7.36 11.69 -25.56
C ASP A 31 7.09 10.24 -25.99
N LYS A 32 7.91 9.29 -25.53
CA LYS A 32 7.71 7.86 -25.79
C LYS A 32 6.41 7.35 -25.14
N ALA A 33 6.13 7.77 -23.90
CA ALA A 33 4.91 7.40 -23.19
C ALA A 33 3.67 8.01 -23.86
N GLU A 34 3.74 9.25 -24.30
CA GLU A 34 2.65 9.92 -25.05
C GLU A 34 2.42 9.27 -26.42
N ALA A 35 3.47 8.78 -27.09
CA ALA A 35 3.35 8.03 -28.34
C ALA A 35 2.63 6.68 -28.15
N GLU A 36 2.80 6.00 -27.01
CA GLU A 36 2.03 4.81 -26.64
C GLU A 36 0.56 5.16 -26.32
N GLY A 37 0.29 6.36 -25.82
CA GLY A 37 -1.03 6.97 -25.66
C GLY A 37 -1.97 6.28 -24.68
N LYS A 38 -1.52 5.22 -23.98
CA LYS A 38 -2.37 4.44 -23.08
C LYS A 38 -1.56 3.81 -21.94
N VAL A 39 -2.21 3.66 -20.77
CA VAL A 39 -1.73 2.80 -19.67
C VAL A 39 -2.90 2.07 -19.01
N VAL A 40 -2.74 0.79 -18.73
CA VAL A 40 -3.73 -0.04 -18.03
C VAL A 40 -3.19 -0.41 -16.65
N PHE A 41 -3.89 0.05 -15.63
CA PHE A 41 -3.54 -0.12 -14.22
C PHE A 41 -4.43 -1.16 -13.55
N TYR A 42 -3.86 -2.30 -13.12
CA TYR A 42 -4.55 -3.29 -12.30
C TYR A 42 -4.30 -2.97 -10.82
N THR A 43 -5.37 -2.89 -10.02
CA THR A 43 -5.24 -2.48 -8.62
C THR A 43 -6.24 -3.16 -7.69
N THR A 44 -5.82 -3.35 -6.44
CA THR A 44 -6.68 -3.77 -5.33
C THR A 44 -7.10 -2.60 -4.43
N ALA A 45 -6.65 -1.38 -4.73
CA ALA A 45 -7.10 -0.17 -4.04
C ALA A 45 -8.62 0.02 -4.19
N ASN A 46 -9.25 0.77 -3.28
CA ASN A 46 -10.65 1.12 -3.43
C ASN A 46 -10.87 1.91 -4.73
N THR A 47 -12.06 1.77 -5.32
CA THR A 47 -12.39 2.45 -6.58
C THR A 47 -12.20 3.97 -6.50
N SER A 48 -12.54 4.58 -5.36
CA SER A 48 -12.31 6.01 -5.11
C SER A 48 -10.84 6.39 -5.16
N ASP A 49 -9.99 5.56 -4.55
CA ASP A 49 -8.54 5.79 -4.48
C ASP A 49 -7.91 5.61 -5.87
N ALA A 50 -8.26 4.53 -6.57
CA ALA A 50 -7.80 4.28 -7.94
C ALA A 50 -8.18 5.44 -8.87
N LYS A 51 -9.44 5.91 -8.77
CA LYS A 51 -9.93 7.05 -9.55
C LYS A 51 -9.16 8.33 -9.23
N ALA A 52 -8.93 8.65 -7.96
CA ALA A 52 -8.19 9.85 -7.57
C ALA A 52 -6.75 9.86 -8.13
N ILE A 53 -6.08 8.70 -8.11
CA ILE A 53 -4.73 8.51 -8.66
C ILE A 53 -4.76 8.70 -10.19
N THR A 54 -5.65 8.00 -10.89
CA THR A 54 -5.72 8.03 -12.35
C THR A 54 -6.18 9.38 -12.90
N ASP A 55 -7.16 10.04 -12.27
CA ASP A 55 -7.59 11.39 -12.64
C ASP A 55 -6.47 12.42 -12.47
N SER A 56 -5.67 12.27 -11.42
CA SER A 56 -4.52 13.17 -11.18
C SER A 56 -3.40 12.94 -12.19
N PHE A 57 -3.14 11.70 -12.59
CA PHE A 57 -2.22 11.37 -13.66
C PHE A 57 -2.69 11.98 -14.99
N LYS A 58 -3.96 11.78 -15.35
CA LYS A 58 -4.55 12.30 -16.59
C LYS A 58 -4.49 13.82 -16.70
N LYS A 59 -4.60 14.53 -15.58
CA LYS A 59 -4.44 15.99 -15.55
C LYS A 59 -3.01 16.45 -15.90
N LEU A 60 -2.00 15.66 -15.54
CA LEU A 60 -0.60 15.94 -15.83
C LEU A 60 -0.19 15.49 -17.25
N TYR A 61 -0.75 14.38 -17.70
CA TYR A 61 -0.41 13.72 -18.95
C TYR A 61 -1.68 13.48 -19.80
N PRO A 62 -2.30 14.56 -20.32
CA PRO A 62 -3.62 14.49 -20.97
C PRO A 62 -3.63 13.69 -22.28
N LYS A 63 -2.46 13.42 -22.87
CA LYS A 63 -2.34 12.61 -24.09
C LYS A 63 -2.30 11.09 -23.81
N ILE A 64 -2.25 10.68 -22.53
CA ILE A 64 -2.23 9.27 -22.14
C ILE A 64 -3.60 8.90 -21.55
N ASP A 65 -4.29 7.98 -22.22
CA ASP A 65 -5.53 7.41 -21.69
C ASP A 65 -5.17 6.39 -20.58
N VAL A 66 -5.50 6.73 -19.33
CA VAL A 66 -5.29 5.85 -18.19
C VAL A 66 -6.58 5.10 -17.86
N GLN A 67 -6.53 3.78 -17.93
CA GLN A 67 -7.61 2.88 -17.55
C GLN A 67 -7.21 2.08 -16.32
N PHE A 68 -8.15 1.82 -15.41
CA PHE A 68 -7.87 0.93 -14.29
C PHE A 68 -8.90 -0.19 -14.20
N ASP A 69 -8.42 -1.36 -13.77
CA ASP A 69 -9.25 -2.51 -13.41
C ASP A 69 -9.05 -2.80 -11.92
N ARG A 70 -10.14 -2.70 -11.15
CA ARG A 70 -10.15 -2.92 -9.71
C ARG A 70 -10.83 -4.23 -9.38
N THR A 71 -10.09 -5.12 -8.71
CA THR A 71 -10.62 -6.39 -8.23
C THR A 71 -9.94 -6.82 -6.92
N THR A 72 -10.26 -8.01 -6.41
CA THR A 72 -9.55 -8.58 -5.26
C THR A 72 -8.19 -9.15 -5.68
N ASP A 73 -7.25 -9.27 -4.73
CA ASP A 73 -5.91 -9.80 -5.00
C ASP A 73 -5.94 -11.17 -5.69
N SER A 74 -6.78 -12.09 -5.20
CA SER A 74 -6.90 -13.44 -5.77
C SER A 74 -7.46 -13.43 -7.20
N GLN A 75 -8.52 -12.67 -7.45
CA GLN A 75 -9.10 -12.53 -8.79
C GLN A 75 -8.14 -11.85 -9.76
N MET A 76 -7.40 -10.84 -9.30
CA MET A 76 -6.34 -10.19 -10.09
C MET A 76 -5.26 -11.19 -10.48
N MET A 77 -4.77 -11.99 -9.53
CA MET A 77 -3.78 -13.02 -9.80
C MET A 77 -4.27 -14.03 -10.84
N GLU A 78 -5.50 -14.54 -10.69
CA GLU A 78 -6.12 -15.47 -11.64
C GLU A 78 -6.21 -14.86 -13.05
N LYS A 79 -6.63 -13.59 -13.13
CA LYS A 79 -6.71 -12.85 -14.40
C LYS A 79 -5.35 -12.71 -15.05
N ILE A 80 -4.35 -12.21 -14.31
CA ILE A 80 -2.98 -12.05 -14.79
C ILE A 80 -2.39 -13.39 -15.27
N LEU A 81 -2.61 -14.48 -14.52
CA LEU A 81 -2.13 -15.81 -14.91
C LEU A 81 -2.81 -16.34 -16.19
N THR A 82 -4.08 -16.04 -16.36
CA THR A 82 -4.84 -16.42 -17.57
C THR A 82 -4.31 -15.67 -18.79
N GLU A 83 -4.12 -14.37 -18.67
CA GLU A 83 -3.55 -13.53 -19.73
C GLU A 83 -2.10 -13.94 -20.07
N ALA A 84 -1.29 -14.26 -19.06
CA ALA A 84 0.09 -14.73 -19.26
C ALA A 84 0.14 -16.06 -20.00
N ARG A 85 -0.75 -17.03 -19.68
CA ARG A 85 -0.86 -18.31 -20.42
C ARG A 85 -1.29 -18.10 -21.86
N ALA A 86 -2.19 -17.14 -22.12
CA ALA A 86 -2.61 -16.77 -23.45
C ALA A 86 -1.54 -15.98 -24.24
N GLY A 87 -0.44 -15.59 -23.59
CA GLY A 87 0.61 -14.76 -24.20
C GLY A 87 0.16 -13.32 -24.53
N LYS A 88 -0.96 -12.86 -23.95
CA LYS A 88 -1.59 -11.56 -24.22
C LYS A 88 -1.83 -10.82 -22.89
N PRO A 89 -0.83 -10.26 -22.24
CA PRO A 89 -1.05 -9.41 -21.08
C PRO A 89 -1.81 -8.15 -21.50
N LEU A 90 -2.82 -7.78 -20.71
CA LEU A 90 -3.70 -6.63 -20.96
C LEU A 90 -3.45 -5.49 -19.96
N TRP A 91 -2.41 -5.58 -19.16
CA TRP A 91 -2.06 -4.62 -18.14
C TRP A 91 -0.60 -4.15 -18.28
N ASP A 92 -0.35 -2.95 -17.80
CA ASP A 92 0.96 -2.31 -17.82
C ASP A 92 1.55 -2.21 -16.41
N VAL A 93 0.73 -1.76 -15.45
CA VAL A 93 1.12 -1.54 -14.07
C VAL A 93 0.17 -2.27 -13.14
N VAL A 94 0.73 -2.88 -12.11
CA VAL A 94 -0.05 -3.51 -11.03
C VAL A 94 0.27 -2.84 -9.69
N SER A 95 -0.77 -2.66 -8.84
CA SER A 95 -0.61 -2.40 -7.41
C SER A 95 -1.48 -3.36 -6.62
N THR A 96 -0.85 -4.16 -5.76
CA THR A 96 -1.46 -5.26 -5.02
C THR A 96 -0.83 -5.38 -3.63
N THR A 97 -1.28 -6.33 -2.80
CA THR A 97 -0.67 -6.57 -1.49
C THR A 97 0.70 -7.25 -1.61
N GLY A 98 1.48 -7.18 -0.53
CA GLY A 98 2.86 -7.66 -0.49
C GLY A 98 3.03 -9.11 -0.93
N PHE A 99 2.14 -10.00 -0.48
CA PHE A 99 2.15 -11.42 -0.88
C PHE A 99 1.96 -11.62 -2.38
N TYR A 100 0.97 -10.97 -2.96
CA TYR A 100 0.69 -11.11 -4.40
C TYR A 100 1.77 -10.43 -5.25
N GLY A 101 2.32 -9.31 -4.80
CA GLY A 101 3.50 -8.69 -5.42
C GLY A 101 4.71 -9.64 -5.43
N TYR A 102 4.97 -10.34 -4.32
CA TYR A 102 5.97 -11.39 -4.23
C TYR A 102 5.72 -12.53 -5.23
N LEU A 103 4.48 -13.04 -5.31
CA LEU A 103 4.12 -14.11 -6.24
C LEU A 103 4.28 -13.70 -7.72
N LEU A 104 3.90 -12.47 -8.07
CA LEU A 104 4.08 -11.94 -9.43
C LEU A 104 5.56 -11.90 -9.81
N ARG A 105 6.41 -11.39 -8.90
CA ARG A 105 7.87 -11.39 -9.09
C ARG A 105 8.43 -12.81 -9.24
N LYS A 106 8.09 -13.71 -8.32
CA LYS A 106 8.57 -15.10 -8.32
C LYS A 106 8.23 -15.86 -9.62
N ARG A 107 7.10 -15.51 -10.24
CA ARG A 107 6.63 -16.08 -11.51
C ARG A 107 7.17 -15.37 -12.75
N GLY A 108 8.04 -14.38 -12.60
CA GLY A 108 8.60 -13.63 -13.73
C GLY A 108 7.58 -12.76 -14.48
N LEU A 109 6.51 -12.33 -13.79
CA LEU A 109 5.44 -11.52 -14.37
C LEU A 109 5.67 -10.01 -14.21
N LEU A 110 6.72 -9.61 -13.48
CA LEU A 110 7.15 -8.22 -13.35
C LEU A 110 8.46 -7.99 -14.10
N ALA A 111 8.60 -6.81 -14.71
CA ALA A 111 9.84 -6.28 -15.25
C ALA A 111 10.57 -5.46 -14.21
N ALA A 112 11.90 -5.54 -14.21
CA ALA A 112 12.70 -4.62 -13.41
C ALA A 112 12.62 -3.20 -14.01
N TYR A 113 12.32 -2.23 -13.16
CA TYR A 113 12.35 -0.81 -13.49
C TYR A 113 12.89 0.00 -12.31
N ASP A 114 14.05 0.61 -12.50
CA ASP A 114 14.67 1.47 -11.49
C ASP A 114 14.17 2.92 -11.66
N SER A 115 12.96 3.18 -11.16
CA SER A 115 12.39 4.52 -11.15
C SER A 115 13.31 5.49 -10.42
N PRO A 116 13.54 6.72 -10.94
CA PRO A 116 14.35 7.74 -10.26
C PRO A 116 13.79 8.15 -8.89
N GLU A 117 12.51 7.86 -8.63
CA GLU A 117 11.84 8.14 -7.35
C GLU A 117 12.23 7.14 -6.24
N ARG A 118 12.72 5.96 -6.59
CA ARG A 118 13.08 4.88 -5.64
C ARG A 118 14.14 5.29 -4.61
N LYS A 119 14.96 6.29 -4.88
CA LYS A 119 15.95 6.83 -3.94
C LYS A 119 15.32 7.36 -2.64
N TYR A 120 14.06 7.78 -2.69
CA TYR A 120 13.30 8.28 -1.53
C TYR A 120 12.61 7.20 -0.72
N PHE A 121 12.75 5.92 -1.09
CA PHE A 121 12.15 4.80 -0.39
C PHE A 121 13.20 3.97 0.35
N ARG A 122 12.91 3.61 1.60
CA ARG A 122 13.81 2.83 2.46
C ARG A 122 14.04 1.42 1.92
N ALA A 123 15.14 0.79 2.31
CA ALA A 123 15.31 -0.65 2.15
C ALA A 123 14.14 -1.39 2.84
N GLY A 124 13.70 -2.51 2.24
CA GLY A 124 12.49 -3.24 2.70
C GLY A 124 11.18 -2.72 2.13
N PHE A 125 11.13 -1.44 1.68
CA PHE A 125 9.96 -0.86 0.99
C PHE A 125 10.12 -0.87 -0.54
N LYS A 126 11.18 -1.47 -1.02
CA LYS A 126 11.45 -1.66 -2.46
C LYS A 126 12.26 -2.93 -2.68
N ASP A 127 12.01 -3.58 -3.80
CA ASP A 127 12.81 -4.71 -4.25
C ASP A 127 14.22 -4.27 -4.63
N SER A 128 15.26 -5.00 -4.20
CA SER A 128 16.65 -4.63 -4.46
C SER A 128 17.02 -4.65 -5.94
N GLN A 129 16.31 -5.44 -6.75
CA GLN A 129 16.53 -5.59 -8.19
C GLN A 129 15.57 -4.74 -9.05
N GLY A 130 14.71 -3.93 -8.44
CA GLY A 130 13.86 -3.00 -9.18
C GLY A 130 12.50 -3.53 -9.62
N PHE A 131 12.10 -4.73 -9.23
CA PHE A 131 10.83 -5.31 -9.70
C PHE A 131 9.59 -4.62 -9.13
N TRP A 132 9.69 -4.01 -7.95
CA TRP A 132 8.59 -3.27 -7.32
C TRP A 132 9.09 -2.22 -6.32
N THR A 133 8.22 -1.27 -6.01
CA THR A 133 8.38 -0.32 -4.90
C THR A 133 7.02 -0.17 -4.22
N SER A 134 6.98 -0.18 -2.90
CA SER A 134 5.73 0.03 -2.17
C SER A 134 5.30 1.50 -2.28
N SER A 135 4.08 1.73 -2.74
CA SER A 135 3.53 3.08 -2.86
C SER A 135 2.92 3.57 -1.55
N TYR A 136 2.41 2.66 -0.73
CA TYR A 136 1.88 2.94 0.60
C TYR A 136 1.84 1.67 1.44
N THR A 137 1.77 1.85 2.76
CA THR A 137 1.61 0.75 3.72
C THR A 137 0.27 0.89 4.45
N THR A 138 -0.43 -0.22 4.63
CA THR A 138 -1.59 -0.29 5.51
C THR A 138 -1.18 -0.94 6.83
N TYR A 139 -1.64 -0.37 7.94
CA TYR A 139 -1.35 -0.86 9.29
C TYR A 139 -2.61 -1.45 9.89
N GLY A 140 -2.51 -2.69 10.35
CA GLY A 140 -3.51 -3.34 11.17
C GLY A 140 -3.47 -2.77 12.58
N ILE A 141 -4.65 -2.54 13.15
CA ILE A 141 -4.82 -1.99 14.48
C ILE A 141 -5.87 -2.80 15.25
N PHE A 142 -5.91 -2.60 16.55
CA PHE A 142 -7.08 -2.97 17.32
C PHE A 142 -8.05 -1.76 17.34
N GLY A 143 -9.13 -1.89 16.58
CA GLY A 143 -10.19 -0.89 16.54
C GLY A 143 -11.33 -1.29 17.47
N PHE A 144 -11.93 -0.34 18.18
CA PHE A 144 -12.97 -0.61 19.17
C PHE A 144 -14.05 0.47 19.20
N ASN A 145 -15.23 0.11 19.76
CA ASN A 145 -16.34 1.02 19.98
C ASN A 145 -16.18 1.73 21.34
N THR A 146 -16.09 3.05 21.34
CA THR A 146 -15.84 3.86 22.54
C THR A 146 -17.00 3.92 23.52
N LYS A 147 -18.23 3.55 23.10
CA LYS A 147 -19.40 3.45 23.98
C LYS A 147 -19.45 2.09 24.71
N LEU A 148 -18.86 1.04 24.14
CA LEU A 148 -18.91 -0.31 24.68
C LEU A 148 -17.65 -0.69 25.46
N VAL A 149 -16.51 -0.08 25.14
CA VAL A 149 -15.23 -0.37 25.77
C VAL A 149 -14.86 0.74 26.74
N ALA A 150 -14.93 0.46 28.04
CA ALA A 150 -14.49 1.38 29.07
C ALA A 150 -12.98 1.65 28.96
N LYS A 151 -12.50 2.84 29.29
CA LYS A 151 -11.08 3.24 29.20
C LYS A 151 -10.13 2.27 29.87
N ALA A 152 -10.52 1.69 31.01
CA ALA A 152 -9.72 0.71 31.73
C ALA A 152 -9.55 -0.63 31.01
N ASN A 153 -10.43 -0.93 30.06
CA ASN A 153 -10.44 -2.20 29.30
C ASN A 153 -9.80 -2.05 27.91
N ILE A 154 -9.36 -0.86 27.52
CA ILE A 154 -8.64 -0.66 26.25
C ILE A 154 -7.35 -1.50 26.30
N PRO A 155 -7.12 -2.43 25.36
CA PRO A 155 -5.95 -3.30 25.38
C PRO A 155 -4.68 -2.50 25.13
N ARG A 156 -3.60 -2.88 25.80
CA ARG A 156 -2.26 -2.30 25.65
C ARG A 156 -1.29 -3.29 25.01
N SER A 157 -1.66 -4.56 24.99
CA SER A 157 -0.92 -5.65 24.35
C SER A 157 -1.88 -6.66 23.73
N HIS A 158 -1.35 -7.57 22.94
CA HIS A 158 -2.12 -8.66 22.37
C HIS A 158 -2.66 -9.61 23.46
N GLU A 159 -1.92 -9.82 24.55
CA GLU A 159 -2.31 -10.66 25.68
C GLU A 159 -3.54 -10.11 26.41
N ASP A 160 -3.73 -8.79 26.42
CA ASP A 160 -4.93 -8.18 27.02
C ASP A 160 -6.22 -8.65 26.34
N LEU A 161 -6.16 -9.03 25.06
CA LEU A 161 -7.28 -9.54 24.27
C LEU A 161 -7.69 -10.98 24.67
N LEU A 162 -6.84 -11.65 25.45
CA LEU A 162 -7.12 -13.00 25.98
C LEU A 162 -7.88 -12.96 27.30
N LYS A 163 -8.14 -11.76 27.87
CA LYS A 163 -8.93 -11.58 29.09
C LYS A 163 -10.40 -11.93 28.86
N PRO A 164 -11.11 -12.44 29.87
CA PRO A 164 -12.53 -12.88 29.76
C PRO A 164 -13.48 -11.81 29.16
N ALA A 165 -13.20 -10.51 29.40
CA ALA A 165 -14.01 -9.41 28.87
C ALA A 165 -14.06 -9.37 27.33
N TRP A 166 -13.11 -9.99 26.65
CA TRP A 166 -13.04 -10.01 25.18
C TRP A 166 -13.65 -11.28 24.56
N LYS A 167 -14.08 -12.24 25.37
CA LYS A 167 -14.63 -13.50 24.85
C LYS A 167 -15.93 -13.26 24.06
N GLY A 168 -15.90 -13.65 22.77
CA GLY A 168 -17.02 -13.42 21.85
C GLY A 168 -17.19 -11.95 21.41
N GLN A 169 -16.28 -11.04 21.79
CA GLN A 169 -16.40 -9.61 21.56
C GLN A 169 -15.40 -9.06 20.52
N ILE A 170 -14.66 -9.93 19.83
CA ILE A 170 -13.64 -9.55 18.85
C ILE A 170 -14.07 -10.02 17.46
N GLY A 171 -14.09 -9.11 16.48
CA GLY A 171 -14.22 -9.42 15.07
C GLY A 171 -12.86 -9.72 14.42
N ILE A 172 -12.81 -10.76 13.57
CA ILE A 172 -11.63 -11.10 12.77
C ILE A 172 -12.06 -11.37 11.33
N GLU A 173 -11.27 -10.92 10.37
CA GLU A 173 -11.48 -11.22 8.95
C GLU A 173 -11.20 -12.71 8.69
N GLY A 174 -12.18 -13.42 8.08
CA GLY A 174 -12.15 -14.88 7.95
C GLY A 174 -11.01 -15.44 7.07
N ARG A 175 -10.31 -14.57 6.33
CA ARG A 175 -9.15 -14.90 5.48
C ARG A 175 -7.95 -13.98 5.77
N ALA A 176 -7.74 -13.62 7.03
CA ALA A 176 -6.67 -12.71 7.44
C ALA A 176 -5.28 -13.36 7.44
N TYR A 177 -4.93 -14.09 6.39
CA TYR A 177 -3.71 -14.90 6.33
C TYR A 177 -2.43 -14.09 6.48
N GLU A 178 -2.36 -12.91 5.82
CA GLU A 178 -1.18 -12.03 5.93
C GLU A 178 -1.04 -11.42 7.34
N TRP A 179 -2.16 -11.05 7.98
CA TRP A 179 -2.16 -10.63 9.39
C TRP A 179 -1.66 -11.75 10.31
N PHE A 180 -2.15 -12.97 10.09
CA PHE A 180 -1.76 -14.14 10.86
C PHE A 180 -0.26 -14.42 10.76
N THR A 181 0.28 -14.41 9.55
CA THR A 181 1.69 -14.68 9.31
C THR A 181 2.60 -13.55 9.82
N ALA A 182 2.23 -12.31 9.60
CA ALA A 182 3.01 -11.16 10.07
C ALA A 182 3.02 -11.08 11.61
N THR A 183 1.87 -11.37 12.25
CA THR A 183 1.78 -11.37 13.71
C THR A 183 2.64 -12.48 14.32
N ILE A 184 2.58 -13.71 13.75
CA ILE A 184 3.43 -14.83 14.17
C ILE A 184 4.91 -14.48 13.97
N SER A 185 5.28 -13.89 12.84
CA SER A 185 6.66 -13.48 12.58
C SER A 185 7.13 -12.42 13.57
N GLY A 186 6.29 -11.42 13.85
CA GLY A 186 6.61 -10.32 14.75
C GLY A 186 6.70 -10.71 16.23
N MET A 187 5.92 -11.69 16.67
CA MET A 187 5.98 -12.24 18.04
C MET A 187 7.06 -13.32 18.22
N GLY A 188 7.55 -13.90 17.10
CA GLY A 188 8.28 -15.16 17.11
C GLY A 188 7.32 -16.36 17.00
N LYS A 189 7.75 -17.35 16.23
CA LYS A 189 6.88 -18.47 15.75
C LYS A 189 6.11 -19.18 16.87
N GLU A 190 6.77 -19.57 17.94
CA GLU A 190 6.14 -20.33 19.02
C GLU A 190 5.15 -19.48 19.81
N GLN A 191 5.57 -18.28 20.23
CA GLN A 191 4.72 -17.35 20.97
C GLN A 191 3.52 -16.89 20.11
N GLY A 192 3.75 -16.56 18.84
CA GLY A 192 2.70 -16.16 17.93
C GLY A 192 1.65 -17.27 17.70
N LEU A 193 2.08 -18.52 17.51
CA LEU A 193 1.16 -19.65 17.39
C LEU A 193 0.37 -19.91 18.68
N SER A 194 1.01 -19.80 19.85
CA SER A 194 0.34 -19.90 21.15
C SER A 194 -0.72 -18.82 21.29
N PHE A 195 -0.39 -17.57 20.97
CA PHE A 195 -1.34 -16.46 20.95
C PHE A 195 -2.54 -16.73 20.03
N MET A 196 -2.30 -17.19 18.79
CA MET A 196 -3.38 -17.45 17.82
C MET A 196 -4.35 -18.53 18.31
N ARG A 197 -3.85 -19.61 18.92
CA ARG A 197 -4.71 -20.64 19.53
C ARG A 197 -5.51 -20.11 20.71
N ALA A 198 -4.89 -19.31 21.59
CA ALA A 198 -5.57 -18.69 22.71
C ALA A 198 -6.63 -17.67 22.23
N LEU A 199 -6.34 -16.91 21.17
CA LEU A 199 -7.29 -15.99 20.56
C LEU A 199 -8.48 -16.73 19.92
N ALA A 200 -8.25 -17.86 19.25
CA ALA A 200 -9.33 -18.71 18.73
C ALA A 200 -10.24 -19.23 19.84
N ALA A 201 -9.68 -19.57 21.02
CA ALA A 201 -10.45 -19.97 22.21
C ALA A 201 -11.32 -18.83 22.77
N GLN A 202 -11.03 -17.57 22.46
CA GLN A 202 -11.91 -16.42 22.77
C GLN A 202 -13.19 -16.41 21.90
N ARG A 203 -13.33 -17.32 20.93
CA ARG A 203 -14.48 -17.42 20.00
C ARG A 203 -14.72 -16.11 19.24
N PRO A 204 -13.75 -15.64 18.44
CA PRO A 204 -13.92 -14.40 17.69
C PRO A 204 -15.04 -14.56 16.65
N ASN A 205 -15.64 -13.41 16.29
CA ASN A 205 -16.65 -13.32 15.25
C ASN A 205 -15.96 -13.23 13.89
N LEU A 206 -16.02 -14.29 13.09
CA LEU A 206 -15.40 -14.31 11.76
C LEU A 206 -16.35 -13.68 10.73
N ARG A 207 -15.87 -12.68 9.99
CA ARG A 207 -16.61 -11.97 8.94
C ARG A 207 -15.72 -11.76 7.72
N GLY A 208 -16.32 -11.56 6.55
CA GLY A 208 -15.58 -11.22 5.32
C GLY A 208 -15.45 -9.71 5.16
N GLY A 209 -14.23 -9.23 5.03
CA GLY A 209 -13.94 -7.82 4.69
C GLY A 209 -13.62 -6.92 5.88
N ARG A 210 -12.44 -6.31 5.80
CA ARG A 210 -11.88 -5.45 6.86
C ARG A 210 -12.66 -4.15 7.07
N THR A 211 -13.23 -3.59 5.99
CA THR A 211 -14.10 -2.42 6.08
C THR A 211 -15.42 -2.76 6.77
N LEU A 212 -16.03 -3.92 6.44
CA LEU A 212 -17.24 -4.39 7.11
C LEU A 212 -17.00 -4.60 8.61
N LEU A 213 -15.88 -5.17 9.00
CA LEU A 213 -15.53 -5.34 10.42
C LEU A 213 -15.52 -4.01 11.17
N ALA A 214 -14.94 -2.95 10.60
CA ALA A 214 -14.94 -1.62 11.22
C ALA A 214 -16.37 -1.05 11.33
N GLN A 215 -17.22 -1.26 10.33
CA GLN A 215 -18.63 -0.84 10.35
C GLN A 215 -19.43 -1.60 11.41
N LEU A 216 -19.21 -2.90 11.56
CA LEU A 216 -19.88 -3.73 12.59
C LEU A 216 -19.45 -3.33 14.01
N VAL A 217 -18.17 -2.97 14.22
CA VAL A 217 -17.70 -2.38 15.48
C VAL A 217 -18.40 -1.05 15.74
N ALA A 218 -18.50 -0.19 14.73
CA ALA A 218 -19.20 1.11 14.87
C ALA A 218 -20.68 0.94 15.21
N ALA A 219 -21.33 -0.08 14.66
CA ALA A 219 -22.72 -0.44 14.92
C ALA A 219 -22.93 -1.12 16.31
N GLY A 220 -21.84 -1.58 16.96
CA GLY A 220 -21.91 -2.25 18.26
C GLY A 220 -22.22 -3.74 18.20
N GLU A 221 -22.05 -4.39 17.04
CA GLU A 221 -22.23 -5.85 16.89
C GLU A 221 -21.25 -6.63 17.78
N PHE A 222 -20.02 -6.13 17.93
CA PHE A 222 -18.99 -6.58 18.87
C PHE A 222 -18.08 -5.42 19.28
N ASN A 223 -17.35 -5.58 20.37
CA ASN A 223 -16.63 -4.48 21.02
C ASN A 223 -15.41 -3.99 20.22
N GLY A 224 -14.74 -4.88 19.48
CA GLY A 224 -13.54 -4.51 18.74
C GLY A 224 -13.13 -5.50 17.65
N THR A 225 -12.12 -5.12 16.85
CA THR A 225 -11.54 -5.97 15.79
C THR A 225 -10.04 -5.84 15.71
N LEU A 226 -9.34 -6.95 15.44
CA LEU A 226 -7.88 -7.01 15.28
C LEU A 226 -7.40 -6.90 13.82
N THR A 227 -8.26 -7.12 12.86
CA THR A 227 -7.87 -7.30 11.46
C THR A 227 -8.36 -6.19 10.55
N SER A 228 -8.84 -5.09 11.10
CA SER A 228 -9.14 -3.90 10.32
C SER A 228 -7.91 -2.98 10.23
N TYR A 229 -7.97 -2.02 9.33
CA TYR A 229 -6.90 -1.07 9.11
C TYR A 229 -7.19 0.29 9.77
N MET A 230 -6.14 0.99 10.14
CA MET A 230 -6.17 2.34 10.72
C MET A 230 -7.10 3.28 9.95
N HIS A 231 -6.94 3.40 8.64
CA HIS A 231 -7.73 4.31 7.81
C HIS A 231 -9.24 4.01 7.81
N ASN A 232 -9.67 2.76 8.05
CA ASN A 232 -11.10 2.45 8.16
C ASN A 232 -11.70 3.10 9.42
N PHE A 233 -10.98 3.07 10.53
CA PHE A 233 -11.39 3.68 11.78
C PHE A 233 -11.30 5.21 11.71
N ASP A 234 -10.26 5.78 11.11
CA ASP A 234 -10.13 7.22 10.90
C ASP A 234 -11.28 7.78 10.05
N THR A 235 -11.68 7.05 9.01
CA THR A 235 -12.83 7.43 8.17
C THR A 235 -14.13 7.41 8.96
N LEU A 236 -14.39 6.36 9.74
CA LEU A 236 -15.59 6.27 10.58
C LEU A 236 -15.59 7.33 11.68
N LYS A 237 -14.46 7.57 12.33
CA LYS A 237 -14.30 8.61 13.34
C LYS A 237 -14.57 10.00 12.75
N ALA A 238 -14.07 10.29 11.56
CA ALA A 238 -14.32 11.55 10.85
C ALA A 238 -15.81 11.74 10.50
N SER A 239 -16.58 10.66 10.33
CA SER A 239 -18.02 10.69 10.12
C SER A 239 -18.84 10.73 11.43
N GLY A 240 -18.20 10.84 12.60
CA GLY A 240 -18.84 10.93 13.90
C GLY A 240 -19.20 9.58 14.55
N ALA A 241 -18.73 8.44 13.99
CA ALA A 241 -18.96 7.15 14.61
C ALA A 241 -18.21 7.02 15.96
N PRO A 242 -18.79 6.32 16.96
CA PRO A 242 -18.18 6.17 18.29
C PRO A 242 -17.07 5.10 18.27
N VAL A 243 -16.02 5.33 17.51
CA VAL A 243 -14.91 4.39 17.36
C VAL A 243 -13.57 5.05 17.62
N GLU A 244 -12.62 4.24 18.06
CA GLU A 244 -11.21 4.61 18.23
C GLU A 244 -10.35 3.39 17.96
N TRP A 245 -9.04 3.57 17.83
CA TRP A 245 -8.11 2.48 17.65
C TRP A 245 -6.82 2.66 18.47
N VAL A 246 -6.15 1.54 18.72
CA VAL A 246 -4.82 1.48 19.31
C VAL A 246 -3.95 0.56 18.49
N ALA A 247 -2.65 0.88 18.39
CA ALA A 247 -1.66 -0.03 17.83
C ALA A 247 -1.18 -0.97 18.92
N LEU A 248 -1.28 -2.29 18.68
CA LEU A 248 -0.72 -3.31 19.56
C LEU A 248 0.59 -3.81 18.95
N ALA A 249 1.69 -3.78 19.71
CA ALA A 249 2.97 -4.25 19.23
C ALA A 249 3.08 -5.79 19.31
N PRO A 250 3.53 -6.48 18.25
CA PRO A 250 3.79 -5.95 16.90
C PRO A 250 2.50 -5.69 16.12
N SER A 251 2.45 -4.58 15.38
CA SER A 251 1.31 -4.23 14.53
C SER A 251 1.51 -4.79 13.12
N PHE A 252 0.53 -5.54 12.61
CA PHE A 252 0.55 -5.99 11.22
C PHE A 252 0.70 -4.81 10.26
N ALA A 253 1.64 -4.93 9.33
CA ALA A 253 1.87 -3.96 8.28
C ALA A 253 1.91 -4.66 6.92
N ASN A 254 1.14 -4.15 5.97
CA ASN A 254 1.06 -4.70 4.63
C ASN A 254 1.50 -3.67 3.60
N LEU A 255 2.57 -3.99 2.88
CA LEU A 255 3.07 -3.18 1.76
C LEU A 255 2.10 -3.28 0.58
N HIS A 256 2.01 -2.20 -0.18
CA HIS A 256 1.31 -2.17 -1.47
C HIS A 256 2.29 -1.89 -2.61
N PRO A 257 3.00 -2.93 -3.08
CA PRO A 257 3.91 -2.84 -4.21
C PRO A 257 3.23 -2.31 -5.46
N VAL A 258 3.92 -1.44 -6.18
CA VAL A 258 3.64 -1.08 -7.57
C VAL A 258 4.76 -1.63 -8.44
N GLY A 259 4.40 -2.28 -9.56
CA GLY A 259 5.36 -2.91 -10.47
C GLY A 259 4.89 -2.87 -11.91
N LEU A 260 5.87 -2.93 -12.82
CA LEU A 260 5.68 -2.96 -14.27
C LEU A 260 5.45 -4.40 -14.75
N ALA A 261 4.52 -4.63 -15.67
CA ALA A 261 4.34 -5.93 -16.30
C ALA A 261 5.59 -6.35 -17.10
N ALA A 262 6.00 -7.62 -16.99
CA ALA A 262 7.16 -8.16 -17.75
C ALA A 262 6.96 -8.06 -19.26
N LYS A 263 5.72 -8.10 -19.73
CA LYS A 263 5.33 -7.94 -21.13
C LYS A 263 4.25 -6.87 -21.27
N SER A 264 4.53 -5.68 -20.70
CA SER A 264 3.63 -4.54 -20.77
C SER A 264 3.35 -4.16 -22.24
N PRO A 265 2.07 -4.00 -22.64
CA PRO A 265 1.72 -3.46 -23.96
C PRO A 265 2.21 -2.02 -24.17
N HIS A 266 2.28 -1.22 -23.09
CA HIS A 266 2.67 0.21 -23.14
C HIS A 266 3.76 0.48 -22.08
N PRO A 267 5.00 -0.04 -22.28
CA PRO A 267 6.02 -0.05 -21.22
C PRO A 267 6.52 1.35 -20.83
N ASN A 268 6.53 2.32 -21.74
CA ASN A 268 6.96 3.68 -21.41
C ASN A 268 5.88 4.44 -20.64
N ALA A 269 4.61 4.32 -21.03
CA ALA A 269 3.49 4.87 -20.28
C ALA A 269 3.36 4.22 -18.89
N GLY A 270 3.61 2.91 -18.80
CA GLY A 270 3.67 2.17 -17.53
C GLY A 270 4.75 2.69 -16.59
N LYS A 271 5.98 2.92 -17.10
CA LYS A 271 7.07 3.51 -16.32
C LYS A 271 6.74 4.92 -15.85
N LEU A 272 6.21 5.76 -16.74
CA LEU A 272 5.79 7.13 -16.38
C LEU A 272 4.70 7.14 -15.31
N PHE A 273 3.76 6.19 -15.38
CA PHE A 273 2.72 6.03 -14.37
C PHE A 273 3.29 5.58 -13.01
N ILE A 274 4.27 4.67 -13.01
CA ILE A 274 5.00 4.26 -11.78
C ILE A 274 5.75 5.46 -11.19
N ASP A 275 6.48 6.23 -12.01
CA ASP A 275 7.19 7.42 -11.55
C ASP A 275 6.22 8.43 -10.92
N PHE A 276 5.07 8.66 -11.55
CA PHE A 276 4.04 9.51 -10.98
C PHE A 276 3.53 8.98 -9.63
N MET A 277 3.20 7.69 -9.53
CA MET A 277 2.72 7.11 -8.26
C MET A 277 3.75 7.23 -7.12
N LEU A 278 5.04 7.10 -7.44
CA LEU A 278 6.14 7.18 -6.49
C LEU A 278 6.64 8.61 -6.26
N SER A 279 6.26 9.57 -7.11
CA SER A 279 6.64 10.98 -6.96
C SER A 279 6.05 11.59 -5.69
N GLN A 280 6.63 12.72 -5.24
CA GLN A 280 6.08 13.46 -4.11
C GLN A 280 4.59 13.79 -4.31
N LYS A 281 4.20 14.21 -5.52
CA LYS A 281 2.79 14.51 -5.85
C LYS A 281 1.88 13.28 -5.76
N GLY A 282 2.31 12.14 -6.26
CA GLY A 282 1.58 10.87 -6.14
C GLY A 282 1.42 10.46 -4.67
N GLN A 283 2.46 10.61 -3.87
CA GLN A 283 2.44 10.28 -2.45
C GLN A 283 1.63 11.29 -1.61
N GLU A 284 1.53 12.55 -2.01
CA GLU A 284 0.60 13.51 -1.42
C GLU A 284 -0.88 13.13 -1.69
N ILE A 285 -1.18 12.58 -2.87
CA ILE A 285 -2.51 12.02 -3.15
C ILE A 285 -2.77 10.83 -2.22
N VAL A 286 -1.84 9.90 -2.11
CA VAL A 286 -1.91 8.76 -1.18
C VAL A 286 -2.22 9.24 0.24
N ARG A 287 -1.51 10.27 0.74
CA ARG A 287 -1.75 10.88 2.04
C ARG A 287 -3.15 11.50 2.16
N SER A 288 -3.61 12.20 1.13
CA SER A 288 -4.94 12.82 1.11
C SER A 288 -6.09 11.80 1.20
N LEU A 289 -5.84 10.57 0.72
CA LEU A 289 -6.73 9.42 0.83
C LEU A 289 -6.64 8.71 2.19
N LYS A 290 -5.96 9.31 3.18
CA LYS A 290 -5.72 8.75 4.52
C LYS A 290 -4.95 7.42 4.48
N ARG A 291 -4.14 7.22 3.43
CA ARG A 291 -3.15 6.15 3.36
C ARG A 291 -1.82 6.66 3.90
N ILE A 292 -0.94 5.74 4.23
CA ILE A 292 0.38 6.07 4.77
C ILE A 292 1.40 5.97 3.65
N PRO A 293 1.92 7.11 3.16
CA PRO A 293 2.94 7.11 2.12
C PRO A 293 4.21 6.40 2.58
N ASP A 294 4.86 5.69 1.66
CA ASP A 294 6.13 5.01 1.95
C ASP A 294 7.36 5.85 1.55
N ARG A 295 7.13 6.99 0.91
CA ARG A 295 8.16 7.96 0.58
C ARG A 295 8.63 8.72 1.83
N THR A 296 9.93 8.75 2.07
CA THR A 296 10.52 9.27 3.31
C THR A 296 10.34 10.77 3.53
N ASP A 297 10.19 11.55 2.45
CA ASP A 297 9.96 13.00 2.48
C ASP A 297 8.47 13.39 2.41
N THR A 298 7.57 12.42 2.47
CA THR A 298 6.12 12.63 2.51
C THR A 298 5.54 11.93 3.74
N PRO A 299 5.61 12.54 4.93
CA PRO A 299 5.10 11.92 6.15
C PRO A 299 3.59 11.72 6.13
N PRO A 300 3.02 10.79 6.94
CA PRO A 300 1.58 10.64 7.09
C PRO A 300 0.91 11.90 7.65
N ASP A 301 -0.41 11.93 7.66
CA ASP A 301 -1.20 13.02 8.24
C ASP A 301 -2.11 12.47 9.39
N PRO A 302 -1.88 12.88 10.66
CA PRO A 302 -0.79 13.75 11.13
C PRO A 302 0.60 13.08 11.07
N PRO A 303 1.72 13.84 11.04
CA PRO A 303 3.08 13.26 10.98
C PRO A 303 3.42 12.31 12.14
N THR A 304 2.73 12.45 13.27
CA THR A 304 2.88 11.60 14.46
C THR A 304 2.05 10.31 14.42
N LEU A 305 1.28 10.08 13.35
CA LEU A 305 0.32 8.97 13.26
C LEU A 305 0.93 7.59 13.55
N LEU A 306 2.19 7.38 13.16
CA LEU A 306 2.91 6.13 13.40
C LEU A 306 3.82 6.16 14.64
N GLN A 307 3.73 7.18 15.48
CA GLN A 307 4.54 7.25 16.70
C GLN A 307 4.15 6.09 17.64
N GLY A 308 5.17 5.31 18.04
CA GLY A 308 4.97 4.13 18.91
C GLY A 308 4.42 2.89 18.18
N VAL A 309 4.19 2.94 16.86
CA VAL A 309 3.82 1.77 16.07
C VAL A 309 5.07 0.95 15.75
N THR A 310 5.08 -0.33 16.17
CA THR A 310 6.12 -1.30 15.80
C THR A 310 5.58 -2.22 14.70
N PRO A 311 5.95 -2.00 13.43
CA PRO A 311 5.39 -2.77 12.33
C PRO A 311 5.94 -4.20 12.29
N ALA A 312 5.07 -5.15 11.94
CA ALA A 312 5.42 -6.52 11.60
C ALA A 312 5.02 -6.80 10.15
N PHE A 313 5.99 -7.16 9.34
CA PHE A 313 5.81 -7.58 7.95
C PHE A 313 5.91 -9.10 7.84
N THR A 314 5.17 -9.68 6.90
CA THR A 314 5.38 -11.09 6.54
C THR A 314 6.73 -11.22 5.83
N SER A 315 7.57 -12.14 6.29
CA SER A 315 8.89 -12.35 5.68
C SER A 315 8.78 -13.13 4.34
N PRO A 316 9.75 -12.97 3.43
CA PRO A 316 9.76 -13.72 2.16
C PRO A 316 9.73 -15.24 2.34
N GLU A 317 10.39 -15.78 3.38
CA GLU A 317 10.42 -17.22 3.67
C GLU A 317 9.03 -17.75 4.05
N VAL A 318 8.23 -16.92 4.72
CA VAL A 318 6.82 -17.26 5.04
C VAL A 318 5.97 -17.27 3.78
N TYR A 319 6.25 -16.38 2.84
CA TYR A 319 5.55 -16.38 1.54
C TYR A 319 5.84 -17.64 0.72
N ASP A 320 7.03 -18.23 0.84
CA ASP A 320 7.34 -19.51 0.18
C ASP A 320 6.53 -20.68 0.70
N ASP A 321 6.13 -20.66 1.98
CA ASP A 321 5.34 -21.72 2.67
C ASP A 321 3.90 -21.23 2.98
N PHE A 322 3.38 -20.25 2.24
CA PHE A 322 2.15 -19.55 2.57
C PHE A 322 0.93 -20.47 2.61
N ASP A 323 0.86 -21.46 1.71
CA ASP A 323 -0.23 -22.47 1.70
C ASP A 323 -0.31 -23.25 3.01
N ARG A 324 0.82 -23.53 3.63
CA ARG A 324 0.87 -24.16 4.96
C ARG A 324 0.27 -23.24 6.02
N TYR A 325 0.57 -21.94 5.97
CA TYR A 325 0.02 -20.97 6.92
C TYR A 325 -1.48 -20.73 6.69
N ILE A 326 -1.97 -20.81 5.45
CA ILE A 326 -3.40 -20.82 5.16
C ILE A 326 -4.09 -21.99 5.85
N LYS A 327 -3.59 -23.21 5.68
CA LYS A 327 -4.13 -24.40 6.32
C LYS A 327 -4.11 -24.29 7.84
N LEU A 328 -3.01 -23.79 8.40
CA LEU A 328 -2.87 -23.61 9.83
C LEU A 328 -3.84 -22.57 10.40
N TYR A 329 -4.08 -21.47 9.67
CA TYR A 329 -5.11 -20.49 10.00
C TYR A 329 -6.50 -21.15 10.03
N GLN A 330 -6.82 -21.91 8.96
CA GLN A 330 -8.11 -22.60 8.84
C GLN A 330 -8.32 -23.60 9.97
N GLU A 331 -7.30 -24.37 10.33
CA GLU A 331 -7.33 -25.31 11.46
C GLU A 331 -7.58 -24.58 12.79
N ILE A 332 -6.82 -23.50 13.07
CA ILE A 332 -6.90 -22.78 14.35
C ILE A 332 -8.24 -22.06 14.51
N PHE A 333 -8.74 -21.40 13.48
CA PHE A 333 -9.97 -20.60 13.54
C PHE A 333 -11.23 -21.34 13.05
N GLY A 334 -11.12 -22.61 12.62
CA GLY A 334 -12.26 -23.40 12.20
C GLY A 334 -12.96 -22.90 10.93
N VAL A 335 -12.22 -22.31 9.99
CA VAL A 335 -12.74 -21.84 8.69
C VAL A 335 -12.38 -22.81 7.56
N LYS A 336 -13.22 -22.82 6.50
CA LYS A 336 -12.99 -23.66 5.32
C LYS A 336 -12.47 -22.86 4.13
#